data_f66837d7c747a85a2239d7a2c82f2903
#
_entry.id   f66837d7c747a85a2239d7a2c82f2903
#
_cell.length_a   1.000
_cell.length_b   1.000
_cell.length_c   1.000
_cell.angle_alpha   90.00
_cell.angle_beta   90.00
_cell.angle_gamma   90.00
#
_symmetry.space_group_name_H-M   'P 1'
#
loop_
_entity.id
_entity.type
_entity.pdbx_description
1 polymer ?
#
loop_
_entity_poly.entity_id
_entity_poly.type
_entity_poly.pdbx_seq_one_letter_code
_entity_poly.pdbx_strand_id
1 'polypeptide(L)'
;VGLGVAALHNRFYRIQLPNALSFFGGTRFVPIISTIVYMFVGILMYFVWPVVQNGIYALGGLVTGSGYVGTLIFGLIKRALIPFGLHHVFYMPFWQTAVGGTMEVAGQMVQGGQNIFFAQLADSANIAHFSADATRYFSGEFIFMIFGLPGAALAMYHCAKPEKKKAAGGLLLSAALACMATGITEPLESVSYTHLRAHETRG
;
A
#
# COMPACT_ATOMS: atom_id res chain seq x y z
N VAL A 1 -4.45 -9.39 11.19
CA VAL A 1 -4.67 -10.85 11.11
C VAL A 1 -3.45 -11.58 11.62
N GLY A 2 -2.24 -11.41 11.06
CA GLY A 2 -1.04 -12.19 11.40
C GLY A 2 -0.70 -12.25 12.89
N LEU A 3 -0.62 -11.11 13.58
CA LEU A 3 -0.34 -11.05 15.03
C LEU A 3 -1.40 -11.78 15.86
N GLY A 4 -2.67 -11.66 15.48
CA GLY A 4 -3.75 -12.35 16.20
C GLY A 4 -3.71 -13.86 15.99
N VAL A 5 -3.42 -14.34 14.77
CA VAL A 5 -3.21 -15.77 14.52
C VAL A 5 -1.99 -16.30 15.29
N ALA A 6 -0.88 -15.53 15.34
CA ALA A 6 0.29 -15.89 16.12
C ALA A 6 -0.03 -15.99 17.63
N ALA A 7 -0.81 -15.08 18.18
CA ALA A 7 -1.26 -15.13 19.57
C ALA A 7 -2.15 -16.36 19.83
N LEU A 8 -3.10 -16.66 18.94
CA LEU A 8 -3.92 -17.86 19.03
C LEU A 8 -3.09 -19.13 18.89
N HIS A 9 -2.11 -19.15 17.98
CA HIS A 9 -1.18 -20.27 17.86
C HIS A 9 -0.42 -20.49 19.18
N ASN A 10 0.21 -19.46 19.72
CA ASN A 10 0.98 -19.57 20.98
C ASN A 10 0.11 -20.03 22.17
N ARG A 11 -1.19 -19.72 22.13
CA ARG A 11 -2.13 -20.10 23.20
C ARG A 11 -2.64 -21.53 23.05
N PHE A 12 -2.91 -22.00 21.82
CA PHE A 12 -3.70 -23.22 21.57
C PHE A 12 -2.91 -24.35 20.89
N TYR A 13 -1.64 -24.18 20.48
CA TYR A 13 -0.89 -25.21 19.75
C TYR A 13 -0.66 -26.51 20.51
N ARG A 14 -0.79 -26.50 21.85
CA ARG A 14 -0.66 -27.70 22.74
C ARG A 14 -1.98 -28.15 23.34
N ILE A 15 -3.12 -27.67 22.84
CA ILE A 15 -4.40 -28.06 23.41
C ILE A 15 -4.65 -29.56 23.25
N GLN A 16 -5.04 -30.20 24.33
CA GLN A 16 -5.48 -31.59 24.35
C GLN A 16 -7.03 -31.60 24.38
N LEU A 17 -7.63 -32.17 23.36
CA LEU A 17 -9.07 -32.31 23.25
C LEU A 17 -9.50 -33.71 23.72
N PRO A 18 -10.76 -33.89 24.17
CA PRO A 18 -11.31 -35.20 24.51
C PRO A 18 -11.12 -36.22 23.37
N ASN A 19 -11.08 -37.52 23.72
CA ASN A 19 -10.77 -38.60 22.78
C ASN A 19 -11.59 -38.56 21.49
N ALA A 20 -12.86 -38.16 21.54
CA ALA A 20 -13.73 -38.02 20.36
C ALA A 20 -13.27 -36.95 19.37
N LEU A 21 -12.51 -35.93 19.82
CA LEU A 21 -12.03 -34.81 19.02
C LEU A 21 -10.50 -34.76 18.96
N SER A 22 -9.82 -35.78 19.41
CA SER A 22 -8.35 -35.84 19.50
C SER A 22 -7.65 -35.58 18.17
N PHE A 23 -8.28 -35.95 17.05
CA PHE A 23 -7.78 -35.68 15.70
C PHE A 23 -7.60 -34.17 15.41
N PHE A 24 -8.41 -33.32 16.01
CA PHE A 24 -8.37 -31.87 15.85
C PHE A 24 -7.48 -31.17 16.89
N GLY A 25 -6.83 -31.91 17.77
CA GLY A 25 -5.97 -31.37 18.82
C GLY A 25 -4.64 -30.80 18.30
N GLY A 26 -3.93 -30.07 19.18
CA GLY A 26 -2.63 -29.48 18.88
C GLY A 26 -2.69 -28.41 17.80
N THR A 27 -1.71 -28.44 16.90
CA THR A 27 -1.58 -27.43 15.83
C THR A 27 -2.74 -27.40 14.85
N ARG A 28 -3.48 -28.51 14.72
CA ARG A 28 -4.67 -28.58 13.84
C ARG A 28 -5.86 -27.78 14.39
N PHE A 29 -5.88 -27.53 15.68
CA PHE A 29 -6.92 -26.72 16.33
C PHE A 29 -6.78 -25.23 16.02
N VAL A 30 -5.56 -24.76 15.77
CA VAL A 30 -5.29 -23.34 15.52
C VAL A 30 -6.04 -22.75 14.35
N PRO A 31 -6.10 -23.38 13.15
CA PRO A 31 -6.96 -22.90 12.05
C PRO A 31 -8.43 -22.81 12.43
N ILE A 32 -8.95 -23.81 13.16
CA ILE A 32 -10.36 -23.87 13.55
C ILE A 32 -10.71 -22.70 14.48
N ILE A 33 -9.95 -22.52 15.55
CA ILE A 33 -10.20 -21.41 16.49
C ILE A 33 -9.96 -20.05 15.84
N SER A 34 -8.97 -19.94 14.94
CA SER A 34 -8.72 -18.72 14.18
C SER A 34 -9.91 -18.37 13.30
N THR A 35 -10.50 -19.31 12.60
CA THR A 35 -11.70 -19.08 11.79
C THR A 35 -12.85 -18.55 12.64
N ILE A 36 -13.12 -19.18 13.78
CA ILE A 36 -14.19 -18.75 14.69
C ILE A 36 -13.94 -17.34 15.22
N VAL A 37 -12.74 -17.07 15.74
CA VAL A 37 -12.38 -15.75 16.28
C VAL A 37 -12.46 -14.69 15.20
N TYR A 38 -11.92 -14.94 14.00
CA TYR A 38 -11.96 -13.96 12.92
C TYR A 38 -13.34 -13.77 12.29
N MET A 39 -14.24 -14.75 12.42
CA MET A 39 -15.65 -14.54 12.10
C MET A 39 -16.27 -13.48 13.02
N PHE A 40 -16.02 -13.55 14.33
CA PHE A 40 -16.48 -12.52 15.27
C PHE A 40 -15.79 -11.18 15.06
N VAL A 41 -14.50 -11.19 14.77
CA VAL A 41 -13.76 -9.97 14.37
C VAL A 41 -14.35 -9.34 13.11
N GLY A 42 -14.76 -10.15 12.13
CA GLY A 42 -15.43 -9.67 10.92
C GLY A 42 -16.76 -8.99 11.22
N ILE A 43 -17.58 -9.58 12.10
CA ILE A 43 -18.83 -8.97 12.56
C ILE A 43 -18.57 -7.65 13.31
N LEU A 44 -17.58 -7.61 14.18
CA LEU A 44 -17.16 -6.38 14.85
C LEU A 44 -16.72 -5.31 13.86
N MET A 45 -15.92 -5.69 12.88
CA MET A 45 -15.43 -4.78 11.82
C MET A 45 -16.57 -4.22 10.96
N TYR A 46 -17.65 -4.96 10.77
CA TYR A 46 -18.83 -4.45 10.08
C TYR A 46 -19.41 -3.18 10.75
N PHE A 47 -19.36 -3.09 12.05
CA PHE A 47 -19.80 -1.90 12.80
C PHE A 47 -18.73 -0.81 12.91
N VAL A 48 -17.47 -1.20 13.02
CA VAL A 48 -16.34 -0.26 13.20
C VAL A 48 -15.92 0.36 11.87
N TRP A 49 -15.94 -0.42 10.78
CA TRP A 49 -15.44 0.02 9.49
C TRP A 49 -16.10 1.28 8.92
N PRO A 50 -17.43 1.45 8.99
CA PRO A 50 -18.08 2.67 8.51
C PRO A 50 -17.58 3.95 9.18
N VAL A 51 -17.23 3.89 10.47
CA VAL A 51 -16.68 5.03 11.22
C VAL A 51 -15.29 5.38 10.69
N VAL A 52 -14.44 4.38 10.47
CA VAL A 52 -13.11 4.56 9.89
C VAL A 52 -13.21 5.09 8.46
N GLN A 53 -14.11 4.54 7.67
CA GLN A 53 -14.35 4.94 6.28
C GLN A 53 -14.83 6.40 6.18
N ASN A 54 -15.76 6.82 7.05
CA ASN A 54 -16.22 8.20 7.11
C ASN A 54 -15.07 9.16 7.50
N GLY A 55 -14.19 8.75 8.40
CA GLY A 55 -12.98 9.49 8.74
C GLY A 55 -12.05 9.66 7.53
N ILE A 56 -11.84 8.61 6.76
CA ILE A 56 -11.02 8.65 5.52
C ILE A 56 -11.68 9.58 4.49
N TYR A 57 -13.00 9.52 4.32
CA TYR A 57 -13.73 10.40 3.41
C TYR A 57 -13.66 11.87 3.84
N ALA A 58 -13.75 12.16 5.14
CA ALA A 58 -13.60 13.52 5.66
C ALA A 58 -12.18 14.06 5.38
N LEU A 59 -11.15 13.28 5.63
CA LEU A 59 -9.76 13.61 5.28
C LEU A 59 -9.60 13.79 3.75
N GLY A 60 -10.24 12.92 2.97
CA GLY A 60 -10.28 13.05 1.52
C GLY A 60 -10.86 14.37 1.07
N GLY A 61 -11.99 14.80 1.64
CA GLY A 61 -12.61 16.08 1.35
C GLY A 61 -11.72 17.29 1.67
N LEU A 62 -10.97 17.24 2.77
CA LEU A 62 -9.97 18.28 3.10
C LEU A 62 -8.83 18.32 2.07
N VAL A 63 -8.32 17.17 1.67
CA VAL A 63 -7.23 17.07 0.69
C VAL A 63 -7.70 17.56 -0.69
N THR A 64 -8.90 17.16 -1.12
CA THR A 64 -9.45 17.55 -2.43
C THR A 64 -9.82 19.04 -2.48
N GLY A 65 -10.35 19.59 -1.39
CA GLY A 65 -10.72 21.00 -1.27
C GLY A 65 -9.54 21.97 -1.22
N SER A 66 -8.35 21.49 -0.81
CA SER A 66 -7.13 22.33 -0.68
C SER A 66 -6.32 22.48 -1.98
N GLY A 67 -6.80 22.04 -3.13
CA GLY A 67 -6.13 22.18 -4.42
C GLY A 67 -4.73 21.53 -4.45
N TYR A 68 -3.72 22.26 -4.92
CA TYR A 68 -2.34 21.72 -5.04
C TYR A 68 -1.67 21.45 -3.68
N VAL A 69 -2.01 22.22 -2.64
CA VAL A 69 -1.52 21.98 -1.27
C VAL A 69 -2.06 20.63 -0.76
N GLY A 70 -3.31 20.33 -1.05
CA GLY A 70 -3.89 19.01 -0.74
C GLY A 70 -3.15 17.86 -1.44
N THR A 71 -2.75 18.04 -2.69
CA THR A 71 -1.95 17.04 -3.43
C THR A 71 -0.57 16.83 -2.78
N LEU A 72 0.07 17.91 -2.32
CA LEU A 72 1.34 17.83 -1.58
C LEU A 72 1.16 17.04 -0.26
N ILE A 73 0.14 17.38 0.52
CA ILE A 73 -0.19 16.68 1.79
C ILE A 73 -0.48 15.21 1.53
N PHE A 74 -1.27 14.90 0.49
CA PHE A 74 -1.54 13.53 0.08
C PHE A 74 -0.26 12.75 -0.20
N GLY A 75 0.66 13.32 -0.98
CA GLY A 75 1.95 12.69 -1.31
C GLY A 75 2.82 12.45 -0.08
N LEU A 76 2.90 13.41 0.83
CA LEU A 76 3.66 13.30 2.09
C LEU A 76 3.10 12.19 3.00
N ILE A 77 1.78 12.19 3.23
CA ILE A 77 1.11 11.16 4.07
C ILE A 77 1.29 9.78 3.45
N LYS A 78 1.06 9.64 2.13
CA LYS A 78 1.24 8.37 1.44
C LYS A 78 2.65 7.82 1.63
N ARG A 79 3.68 8.67 1.49
CA ARG A 79 5.09 8.27 1.67
C ARG A 79 5.43 7.92 3.11
N ALA A 80 4.91 8.69 4.07
CA ALA A 80 5.10 8.40 5.50
C ALA A 80 4.45 7.06 5.94
N LEU A 81 3.41 6.62 5.24
CA LEU A 81 2.71 5.36 5.54
C LEU A 81 3.36 4.12 4.89
N ILE A 82 4.30 4.29 3.95
CA ILE A 82 4.99 3.16 3.29
C ILE A 82 5.71 2.26 4.29
N PRO A 83 6.51 2.75 5.26
CA PRO A 83 7.21 1.90 6.22
C PRO A 83 6.27 1.03 7.07
N PHE A 84 5.04 1.48 7.27
CA PHE A 84 4.00 0.75 8.02
C PHE A 84 3.17 -0.19 7.14
N GLY A 85 3.34 -0.16 5.82
CA GLY A 85 2.53 -0.92 4.86
C GLY A 85 1.08 -0.43 4.75
N LEU A 86 0.74 0.73 5.33
CA LEU A 86 -0.63 1.27 5.38
C LEU A 86 -0.97 2.21 4.22
N HIS A 87 -0.01 2.50 3.34
CA HIS A 87 -0.20 3.42 2.22
C HIS A 87 -1.32 2.97 1.26
N HIS A 88 -1.50 1.65 1.06
CA HIS A 88 -2.59 1.12 0.24
C HIS A 88 -3.97 1.49 0.79
N VAL A 89 -4.16 1.39 2.10
CA VAL A 89 -5.44 1.75 2.75
C VAL A 89 -5.73 3.24 2.57
N PHE A 90 -4.69 4.07 2.56
CA PHE A 90 -4.82 5.51 2.43
C PHE A 90 -5.15 5.96 0.99
N TYR A 91 -4.46 5.46 -0.04
CA TYR A 91 -4.64 5.97 -1.40
C TYR A 91 -5.80 5.32 -2.17
N MET A 92 -6.18 4.07 -1.84
CA MET A 92 -7.23 3.34 -2.54
C MET A 92 -8.58 4.10 -2.60
N PRO A 93 -9.05 4.78 -1.55
CA PRO A 93 -10.25 5.60 -1.63
C PRO A 93 -10.17 6.68 -2.72
N PHE A 94 -9.03 7.35 -2.89
CA PHE A 94 -8.84 8.36 -3.92
C PHE A 94 -8.82 7.77 -5.34
N TRP A 95 -8.32 6.54 -5.47
CA TRP A 95 -8.22 5.89 -6.77
C TRP A 95 -9.51 5.22 -7.22
N GLN A 96 -10.27 4.65 -6.29
CA GLN A 96 -11.39 3.75 -6.58
C GLN A 96 -12.76 4.30 -6.20
N THR A 97 -12.85 5.35 -5.38
CA THR A 97 -14.13 5.86 -4.87
C THR A 97 -14.35 7.32 -5.24
N ALA A 98 -15.56 7.83 -4.94
CA ALA A 98 -15.93 9.22 -5.17
C ALA A 98 -15.03 10.25 -4.45
N VAL A 99 -14.20 9.85 -3.49
CA VAL A 99 -13.19 10.73 -2.85
C VAL A 99 -12.20 11.28 -3.88
N GLY A 100 -11.82 10.48 -4.86
CA GLY A 100 -10.93 10.90 -5.96
C GLY A 100 -11.62 11.68 -7.09
N GLY A 101 -12.89 11.96 -6.94
CA GLY A 101 -13.72 12.67 -7.92
C GLY A 101 -14.73 11.75 -8.59
N THR A 102 -15.69 12.40 -9.25
CA THR A 102 -16.71 11.75 -10.08
C THR A 102 -16.80 12.52 -11.38
N MET A 103 -16.78 11.82 -12.50
CA MET A 103 -16.84 12.42 -13.85
C MET A 103 -17.68 11.55 -14.77
N GLU A 104 -18.40 12.19 -15.67
CA GLU A 104 -19.07 11.50 -16.76
C GLU A 104 -18.08 11.30 -17.92
N VAL A 105 -17.88 10.04 -18.31
CA VAL A 105 -17.03 9.64 -19.44
C VAL A 105 -17.84 8.70 -20.33
N ALA A 106 -17.93 8.99 -21.60
CA ALA A 106 -18.69 8.19 -22.58
C ALA A 106 -20.15 7.90 -22.16
N GLY A 107 -20.82 8.86 -21.48
CA GLY A 107 -22.20 8.71 -21.01
C GLY A 107 -22.35 7.87 -19.73
N GLN A 108 -21.27 7.51 -19.07
CA GLN A 108 -21.29 6.77 -17.79
C GLN A 108 -20.65 7.58 -16.67
N MET A 109 -21.29 7.57 -15.51
CA MET A 109 -20.73 8.19 -14.30
C MET A 109 -19.65 7.29 -13.71
N VAL A 110 -18.39 7.74 -13.78
CA VAL A 110 -17.22 7.02 -13.28
C VAL A 110 -16.70 7.70 -12.03
N GLN A 111 -16.38 6.92 -11.00
CA GLN A 111 -15.87 7.39 -9.71
C GLN A 111 -14.43 6.92 -9.48
N GLY A 112 -13.63 7.78 -8.85
CA GLY A 112 -12.24 7.50 -8.52
C GLY A 112 -11.25 7.92 -9.58
N GLY A 113 -10.16 8.55 -9.16
CA GLY A 113 -9.19 9.15 -10.08
C GLY A 113 -8.61 8.17 -11.09
N GLN A 114 -8.28 6.96 -10.64
CA GLN A 114 -7.73 5.92 -11.51
C GLN A 114 -8.79 5.39 -12.50
N ASN A 115 -10.01 5.14 -12.04
CA ASN A 115 -11.09 4.66 -12.89
C ASN A 115 -11.46 5.69 -13.97
N ILE A 116 -11.52 6.97 -13.60
CA ILE A 116 -11.75 8.07 -14.55
C ILE A 116 -10.64 8.10 -15.60
N PHE A 117 -9.38 7.97 -15.18
CA PHE A 117 -8.25 7.95 -16.11
C PHE A 117 -8.34 6.79 -17.11
N PHE A 118 -8.64 5.58 -16.64
CA PHE A 118 -8.78 4.42 -17.53
C PHE A 118 -10.00 4.52 -18.44
N ALA A 119 -11.11 5.06 -17.97
CA ALA A 119 -12.28 5.32 -18.81
C ALA A 119 -11.95 6.35 -19.91
N GLN A 120 -11.25 7.43 -19.57
CA GLN A 120 -10.76 8.41 -20.53
C GLN A 120 -9.75 7.83 -21.51
N LEU A 121 -8.87 6.93 -21.05
CA LEU A 121 -7.90 6.25 -21.92
C LEU A 121 -8.59 5.33 -22.92
N ALA A 122 -9.65 4.63 -22.50
CA ALA A 122 -10.45 3.79 -23.39
C ALA A 122 -11.20 4.62 -24.46
N ASP A 123 -11.61 5.84 -24.13
CA ASP A 123 -12.28 6.78 -25.05
C ASP A 123 -11.34 7.87 -25.61
N SER A 124 -10.06 7.55 -25.72
CA SER A 124 -9.00 8.48 -26.15
C SER A 124 -9.24 9.12 -27.53
N ALA A 125 -10.06 8.51 -28.38
CA ALA A 125 -10.41 9.08 -29.68
C ALA A 125 -11.30 10.34 -29.58
N ASN A 126 -12.09 10.47 -28.50
CA ASN A 126 -13.03 11.56 -28.30
C ASN A 126 -12.55 12.60 -27.26
N ILE A 127 -11.45 12.30 -26.57
CA ILE A 127 -10.94 13.12 -25.47
C ILE A 127 -9.63 13.81 -25.87
N ALA A 128 -9.63 15.15 -25.88
CA ALA A 128 -8.45 15.93 -26.21
C ALA A 128 -7.42 15.99 -25.08
N HIS A 129 -7.86 15.97 -23.82
CA HIS A 129 -7.01 16.06 -22.62
C HIS A 129 -7.56 15.22 -21.49
N PHE A 130 -6.67 14.55 -20.74
CA PHE A 130 -7.03 13.87 -19.51
C PHE A 130 -7.36 14.86 -18.40
N SER A 131 -8.30 14.49 -17.52
CA SER A 131 -8.65 15.33 -16.37
C SER A 131 -7.48 15.47 -15.40
N ALA A 132 -6.99 16.71 -15.25
CA ALA A 132 -5.94 17.03 -14.30
C ALA A 132 -6.37 16.77 -12.85
N ASP A 133 -7.64 17.04 -12.54
CA ASP A 133 -8.19 16.83 -11.19
C ASP A 133 -8.27 15.35 -10.81
N ALA A 134 -8.61 14.47 -11.74
CA ALA A 134 -8.63 13.04 -11.51
C ALA A 134 -7.21 12.45 -11.39
N THR A 135 -6.27 12.93 -12.21
CA THR A 135 -4.92 12.36 -12.32
C THR A 135 -3.94 12.89 -11.27
N ARG A 136 -4.21 14.02 -10.62
CA ARG A 136 -3.29 14.67 -9.68
C ARG A 136 -2.85 13.81 -8.48
N TYR A 137 -3.64 12.81 -8.09
CA TYR A 137 -3.34 11.94 -6.96
C TYR A 137 -2.41 10.76 -7.30
N PHE A 138 -2.10 10.54 -8.57
CA PHE A 138 -1.17 9.48 -8.98
C PHE A 138 -0.11 9.92 -10.01
N SER A 139 -0.33 10.99 -10.77
CA SER A 139 0.63 11.45 -11.79
C SER A 139 2.01 11.80 -11.20
N GLY A 140 2.05 12.37 -9.99
CA GLY A 140 3.29 12.69 -9.30
C GLY A 140 4.11 11.46 -8.89
N GLU A 141 3.50 10.28 -8.82
CA GLU A 141 4.21 9.05 -8.48
C GLU A 141 5.16 8.61 -9.59
N PHE A 142 4.77 8.78 -10.84
CA PHE A 142 5.62 8.46 -11.99
C PHE A 142 6.89 9.31 -12.01
N ILE A 143 6.78 10.60 -11.67
CA ILE A 143 7.95 11.48 -11.54
C ILE A 143 8.87 10.99 -10.43
N PHE A 144 8.31 10.59 -9.31
CA PHE A 144 9.09 10.04 -8.20
C PHE A 144 9.74 8.69 -8.56
N MET A 145 9.03 7.80 -9.26
CA MET A 145 9.57 6.51 -9.71
C MET A 145 10.71 6.68 -10.71
N ILE A 146 10.60 7.63 -11.64
CA ILE A 146 11.58 7.83 -12.70
C ILE A 146 12.83 8.58 -12.21
N PHE A 147 12.69 9.53 -11.29
CA PHE A 147 13.78 10.40 -10.85
C PHE A 147 14.13 10.25 -9.38
N GLY A 148 13.13 10.17 -8.49
CA GLY A 148 13.34 10.15 -7.04
C GLY A 148 13.98 8.85 -6.56
N LEU A 149 13.47 7.70 -7.00
CA LEU A 149 13.99 6.39 -6.58
C LEU A 149 15.39 6.10 -7.16
N PRO A 150 15.71 6.39 -8.43
CA PRO A 150 17.09 6.31 -8.90
C PRO A 150 18.04 7.24 -8.15
N GLY A 151 17.58 8.45 -7.76
CA GLY A 151 18.34 9.33 -6.88
C GLY A 151 18.61 8.71 -5.50
N ALA A 152 17.61 8.05 -4.91
CA ALA A 152 17.78 7.30 -3.67
C ALA A 152 18.76 6.12 -3.84
N ALA A 153 18.70 5.39 -4.94
CA ALA A 153 19.64 4.32 -5.27
C ALA A 153 21.09 4.84 -5.36
N LEU A 154 21.27 6.00 -5.97
CA LEU A 154 22.58 6.66 -6.04
C LEU A 154 23.08 7.06 -4.65
N ALA A 155 22.24 7.61 -3.79
CA ALA A 155 22.58 7.93 -2.40
C ALA A 155 22.98 6.68 -1.61
N MET A 156 22.21 5.58 -1.73
CA MET A 156 22.56 4.29 -1.13
C MET A 156 23.91 3.75 -1.63
N TYR A 157 24.19 3.90 -2.92
CA TYR A 157 25.49 3.53 -3.47
C TYR A 157 26.65 4.33 -2.87
N HIS A 158 26.47 5.63 -2.68
CA HIS A 158 27.49 6.49 -2.06
C HIS A 158 27.74 6.13 -0.60
N CYS A 159 26.69 5.76 0.14
CA CYS A 159 26.76 5.34 1.54
C CYS A 159 27.26 3.89 1.73
N ALA A 160 27.35 3.09 0.66
CA ALA A 160 27.79 1.70 0.75
C ALA A 160 29.25 1.56 1.19
N LYS A 161 29.56 0.57 2.01
CA LYS A 161 30.91 0.26 2.45
C LYS A 161 31.81 -0.05 1.24
N PRO A 162 33.09 0.42 1.21
CA PRO A 162 33.99 0.27 0.07
C PRO A 162 34.11 -1.17 -0.45
N GLU A 163 34.16 -2.14 0.47
CA GLU A 163 34.29 -3.58 0.17
C GLU A 163 33.10 -4.15 -0.61
N LYS A 164 31.88 -3.63 -0.35
CA LYS A 164 30.64 -4.11 -0.96
C LYS A 164 30.09 -3.17 -2.04
N LYS A 165 30.77 -2.04 -2.27
CA LYS A 165 30.28 -0.97 -3.15
C LYS A 165 30.06 -1.45 -4.58
N LYS A 166 30.93 -2.31 -5.10
CA LYS A 166 30.84 -2.86 -6.47
C LYS A 166 29.61 -3.77 -6.63
N ALA A 167 29.36 -4.66 -5.67
CA ALA A 167 28.21 -5.56 -5.68
C ALA A 167 26.90 -4.79 -5.47
N ALA A 168 26.86 -3.87 -4.49
CA ALA A 168 25.72 -3.01 -4.24
C ALA A 168 25.39 -2.12 -5.46
N GLY A 169 26.41 -1.60 -6.14
CA GLY A 169 26.24 -0.77 -7.34
C GLY A 169 25.51 -1.50 -8.46
N GLY A 170 25.89 -2.75 -8.74
CA GLY A 170 25.21 -3.57 -9.76
C GLY A 170 23.74 -3.83 -9.43
N LEU A 171 23.46 -4.19 -8.16
CA LEU A 171 22.10 -4.44 -7.70
C LEU A 171 21.24 -3.16 -7.74
N LEU A 172 21.74 -2.06 -7.21
CA LEU A 172 21.03 -0.77 -7.17
C LEU A 172 20.80 -0.20 -8.57
N LEU A 173 21.76 -0.37 -9.48
CA LEU A 173 21.61 0.05 -10.88
C LEU A 173 20.50 -0.74 -11.58
N SER A 174 20.50 -2.07 -11.45
CA SER A 174 19.45 -2.90 -12.06
C SER A 174 18.07 -2.60 -11.51
N ALA A 175 17.96 -2.38 -10.19
CA ALA A 175 16.72 -1.99 -9.54
C ALA A 175 16.24 -0.58 -9.96
N ALA A 176 17.16 0.38 -10.12
CA ALA A 176 16.83 1.72 -10.61
C ALA A 176 16.34 1.68 -12.07
N LEU A 177 17.00 0.91 -12.94
CA LEU A 177 16.57 0.74 -14.33
C LEU A 177 15.20 0.06 -14.43
N ALA A 178 14.95 -0.97 -13.62
CA ALA A 178 13.64 -1.61 -13.54
C ALA A 178 12.56 -0.61 -13.11
N CYS A 179 12.84 0.20 -12.08
CA CYS A 179 11.91 1.23 -11.60
C CYS A 179 11.61 2.28 -12.68
N MET A 180 12.62 2.75 -13.40
CA MET A 180 12.45 3.73 -14.48
C MET A 180 11.68 3.17 -15.69
N ALA A 181 11.95 1.92 -16.08
CA ALA A 181 11.40 1.33 -17.30
C ALA A 181 10.00 0.72 -17.09
N THR A 182 9.75 0.12 -15.94
CA THR A 182 8.51 -0.66 -15.67
C THR A 182 7.65 -0.09 -14.55
N GLY A 183 8.16 0.87 -13.76
CA GLY A 183 7.48 1.38 -12.56
C GLY A 183 7.48 0.42 -11.38
N ILE A 184 8.24 -0.68 -11.43
CA ILE A 184 8.36 -1.64 -10.33
C ILE A 184 9.31 -1.07 -9.28
N THR A 185 8.78 -0.65 -8.13
CA THR A 185 9.51 0.06 -7.07
C THR A 185 10.00 -0.86 -5.95
N GLU A 186 9.41 -2.04 -5.81
CA GLU A 186 9.65 -2.99 -4.71
C GLU A 186 11.14 -3.34 -4.50
N PRO A 187 11.96 -3.54 -5.54
CA PRO A 187 13.39 -3.85 -5.34
C PRO A 187 14.14 -2.73 -4.62
N LEU A 188 13.82 -1.45 -4.89
CA LEU A 188 14.45 -0.31 -4.21
C LEU A 188 13.85 -0.05 -2.84
N GLU A 189 12.54 -0.20 -2.71
CA GLU A 189 11.83 -0.04 -1.43
C GLU A 189 12.24 -1.13 -0.43
N SER A 190 12.33 -2.40 -0.85
CA SER A 190 12.73 -3.50 0.02
C SER A 190 14.14 -3.38 0.59
N VAL A 191 15.09 -2.81 -0.16
CA VAL A 191 16.44 -2.54 0.34
C VAL A 191 16.44 -1.58 1.51
N SER A 192 15.64 -0.51 1.45
CA SER A 192 15.53 0.45 2.54
C SER A 192 14.92 -0.17 3.81
N TYR A 193 13.92 -1.05 3.68
CA TYR A 193 13.34 -1.77 4.83
C TYR A 193 14.32 -2.75 5.47
N THR A 194 15.10 -3.46 4.68
CA THR A 194 16.06 -4.43 5.18
C THR A 194 17.20 -3.74 5.95
N HIS A 195 17.64 -2.57 5.50
CA HIS A 195 18.68 -1.80 6.19
C HIS A 195 18.19 -1.14 7.48
N LEU A 196 16.98 -0.62 7.54
CA LEU A 196 16.38 -0.09 8.76
C LEU A 196 16.22 -1.17 9.84
N ARG A 197 15.76 -2.38 9.47
CA ARG A 197 15.67 -3.52 10.40
C ARG A 197 17.03 -4.06 10.85
N ALA A 198 18.05 -4.01 10.03
CA ALA A 198 19.38 -4.51 10.40
C ALA A 198 20.05 -3.64 11.49
N HIS A 199 19.62 -2.41 11.69
CA HIS A 199 20.05 -1.58 12.82
C HIS A 199 19.30 -1.89 14.12
N GLU A 200 18.07 -2.37 14.06
CA GLU A 200 17.28 -2.71 15.26
C GLU A 200 17.62 -4.07 15.86
N THR A 201 18.25 -4.97 15.11
CA THR A 201 18.61 -6.33 15.59
C THR A 201 20.04 -6.45 16.14
N ARG A 202 20.77 -5.34 16.28
CA ARG A 202 22.09 -5.25 16.91
C ARG A 202 22.06 -4.43 18.20
N GLY A 203 21.01 -4.61 18.98
CA GLY A 203 20.93 -4.17 20.38
C GLY A 203 21.00 -5.36 21.31
#